data_3a4832e319dea198b477e24d97907662
#
_entry.id   3a4832e319dea198b477e24d97907662
#
_cell.length_a   1.000
_cell.length_b   1.000
_cell.length_c   1.000
_cell.angle_alpha   90.00
_cell.angle_beta   90.00
_cell.angle_gamma   90.00
#
_symmetry.space_group_name_H-M   'P 1'
#
loop_
_entity.id
_entity.type
_entity.pdbx_description
1 polymer ?
#
loop_
_entity_poly.entity_id
_entity_poly.type
_entity_poly.pdbx_seq_one_letter_code
_entity_poly.pdbx_strand_id
1 'polypeptide(L)'
;CGAMISPAVAKKKNKKKASTEATTKKEKKETKYDKLFKDKKVTTAKGFITLHKLDNKIYFELPIKVMNRDILLGSTIVETTDNQFGCVGEKSGDPFLIRFVQRDSTITLRRVQAGQFSEDREIKKRLVSSTMPAIAETFEIKAYNNDSTAVVFDMTDYLLSDKKNLSPFSPYSMMEMMGADISKDFEKESSFVQGVKGFEDNVSIRSLLTYKISVGMKGNYAVKKMPFTAVMNRSFILLPEQPMRPRYADSRIGIFEHSVVEFASEGRGLRTRHIAHRWNLEPSDSAAYLRGELVEPKKPIVFYIDDTFP
;
A
#
# COMPACT_ATOMS: atom_id res chain seq x y z
N CYS A 1 70.47 -62.08 -24.41
CA CYS A 1 69.70 -62.98 -25.22
C CYS A 1 68.23 -62.51 -25.15
N GLY A 2 67.58 -62.11 -26.11
CA GLY A 2 67.57 -62.27 -27.50
C GLY A 2 66.16 -61.92 -27.99
N ALA A 3 66.14 -61.34 -29.11
CA ALA A 3 65.11 -61.39 -30.14
C ALA A 3 63.88 -60.42 -30.09
N MET A 4 64.08 -59.44 -30.95
CA MET A 4 62.96 -58.64 -31.58
C MET A 4 62.00 -59.55 -32.37
N ILE A 5 60.70 -59.15 -32.41
CA ILE A 5 59.88 -59.31 -33.59
C ILE A 5 58.79 -58.23 -33.57
N SER A 6 58.83 -57.36 -34.54
CA SER A 6 57.64 -56.50 -34.92
C SER A 6 56.68 -57.28 -35.79
N PRO A 7 55.38 -56.95 -35.75
CA PRO A 7 54.70 -56.88 -37.01
C PRO A 7 53.72 -55.69 -37.15
N ALA A 8 53.81 -55.15 -38.33
CA ALA A 8 52.72 -54.73 -39.24
C ALA A 8 51.61 -53.78 -38.75
N VAL A 9 51.70 -52.60 -39.33
CA VAL A 9 50.66 -51.55 -39.39
C VAL A 9 49.46 -52.00 -40.20
N ALA A 10 48.26 -52.00 -39.59
CA ALA A 10 47.00 -52.03 -40.31
C ALA A 10 46.27 -50.68 -40.10
N LYS A 11 46.16 -49.85 -41.13
CA LYS A 11 45.38 -48.62 -41.21
C LYS A 11 43.89 -48.99 -41.11
N LYS A 12 43.22 -48.58 -40.01
CA LYS A 12 41.77 -48.53 -39.93
C LYS A 12 41.29 -47.08 -40.14
N LYS A 13 40.47 -46.88 -41.17
CA LYS A 13 39.78 -45.66 -41.48
C LYS A 13 38.79 -45.28 -40.34
N ASN A 14 39.04 -44.21 -39.67
CA ASN A 14 38.07 -43.63 -38.73
C ASN A 14 36.98 -42.88 -39.52
N LYS A 15 35.77 -43.44 -39.51
CA LYS A 15 34.54 -42.69 -39.81
C LYS A 15 34.24 -41.74 -38.65
N LYS A 16 34.30 -40.46 -38.89
CA LYS A 16 33.76 -39.43 -37.99
C LYS A 16 32.24 -39.66 -37.89
N LYS A 17 31.77 -40.10 -36.76
CA LYS A 17 30.37 -39.96 -36.33
C LYS A 17 30.21 -38.53 -35.80
N ALA A 18 29.43 -37.70 -36.50
CA ALA A 18 28.95 -36.45 -35.96
C ALA A 18 27.97 -36.78 -34.82
N SER A 19 28.38 -36.46 -33.59
CA SER A 19 27.47 -36.49 -32.44
C SER A 19 26.64 -35.20 -32.54
N THR A 20 25.39 -35.34 -32.95
CA THR A 20 24.35 -34.31 -32.80
C THR A 20 24.06 -34.24 -31.32
N GLU A 21 24.59 -33.24 -30.64
CA GLU A 21 24.16 -32.86 -29.30
C GLU A 21 22.72 -32.32 -29.44
N ALA A 22 21.75 -33.15 -29.19
CA ALA A 22 20.39 -32.71 -28.96
C ALA A 22 20.34 -31.96 -27.64
N THR A 23 20.38 -30.65 -27.70
CA THR A 23 20.10 -29.74 -26.59
C THR A 23 18.63 -29.94 -26.22
N THR A 24 18.35 -30.84 -25.31
CA THR A 24 17.03 -30.97 -24.67
C THR A 24 16.78 -29.68 -23.91
N LYS A 25 16.08 -28.73 -24.53
CA LYS A 25 15.41 -27.64 -23.82
C LYS A 25 14.47 -28.30 -22.82
N LYS A 26 14.85 -28.36 -21.55
CA LYS A 26 13.92 -28.65 -20.45
C LYS A 26 12.85 -27.59 -20.53
N GLU A 27 11.64 -27.95 -20.94
CA GLU A 27 10.46 -27.10 -20.80
C GLU A 27 10.37 -26.70 -19.33
N LYS A 28 10.59 -25.41 -19.05
CA LYS A 28 10.40 -24.84 -17.72
C LYS A 28 8.91 -25.00 -17.41
N LYS A 29 8.58 -25.87 -16.43
CA LYS A 29 7.20 -26.01 -15.95
C LYS A 29 6.69 -24.61 -15.58
N GLU A 30 5.58 -24.23 -16.19
CA GLU A 30 4.92 -22.95 -15.98
C GLU A 30 4.54 -22.78 -14.51
N THR A 31 4.99 -21.69 -13.90
CA THR A 31 4.75 -21.42 -12.48
C THR A 31 3.30 -20.95 -12.24
N LYS A 32 2.84 -20.95 -10.98
CA LYS A 32 1.54 -20.33 -10.64
C LYS A 32 1.51 -18.85 -11.01
N TYR A 33 2.64 -18.16 -10.91
CA TYR A 33 2.81 -16.75 -11.29
C TYR A 33 2.60 -16.58 -12.80
N ASP A 34 3.25 -17.41 -13.61
CA ASP A 34 3.09 -17.37 -15.07
C ASP A 34 1.62 -17.59 -15.46
N LYS A 35 0.94 -18.55 -14.85
CA LYS A 35 -0.50 -18.81 -15.10
C LYS A 35 -1.41 -17.63 -14.77
N LEU A 36 -1.02 -16.77 -13.82
CA LEU A 36 -1.78 -15.56 -13.49
C LEU A 36 -1.64 -14.50 -14.57
N PHE A 37 -0.45 -14.28 -15.12
CA PHE A 37 -0.12 -13.08 -15.88
C PHE A 37 0.35 -13.31 -17.32
N LYS A 38 0.93 -14.49 -17.62
CA LYS A 38 1.45 -14.79 -18.96
C LYS A 38 0.34 -14.76 -20.00
N ASP A 39 0.65 -14.20 -21.16
CA ASP A 39 -0.25 -14.08 -22.32
C ASP A 39 -1.55 -13.29 -22.05
N LYS A 40 -1.58 -12.49 -20.96
CA LYS A 40 -2.72 -11.64 -20.61
C LYS A 40 -2.35 -10.16 -20.73
N LYS A 41 -3.33 -9.32 -21.02
CA LYS A 41 -3.15 -7.87 -21.05
C LYS A 41 -3.12 -7.31 -19.62
N VAL A 42 -1.94 -7.28 -19.03
CA VAL A 42 -1.72 -6.79 -17.65
C VAL A 42 -1.09 -5.41 -17.69
N THR A 43 -1.69 -4.45 -16.97
CA THR A 43 -1.05 -3.17 -16.68
C THR A 43 -0.30 -3.29 -15.37
N THR A 44 1.02 -3.14 -15.40
CA THR A 44 1.88 -3.25 -14.22
C THR A 44 2.43 -1.89 -13.81
N ALA A 45 2.27 -1.53 -12.54
CA ALA A 45 2.88 -0.36 -11.91
C ALA A 45 3.86 -0.82 -10.83
N LYS A 46 5.15 -0.54 -11.05
CA LYS A 46 6.23 -0.91 -10.13
C LYS A 46 6.41 0.16 -9.06
N GLY A 47 6.49 -0.24 -7.81
CA GLY A 47 6.74 0.61 -6.65
C GLY A 47 7.27 -0.24 -5.49
N PHE A 48 7.16 0.24 -4.24
CA PHE A 48 7.50 -0.59 -3.08
C PHE A 48 6.61 -1.85 -2.96
N ILE A 49 5.44 -1.80 -3.56
CA ILE A 49 4.59 -2.94 -3.93
C ILE A 49 4.41 -2.86 -5.45
N THR A 50 4.55 -3.97 -6.16
CA THR A 50 4.20 -4.00 -7.57
C THR A 50 2.71 -4.31 -7.72
N LEU A 51 2.00 -3.47 -8.48
CA LEU A 51 0.58 -3.60 -8.74
C LEU A 51 0.36 -4.16 -10.15
N HIS A 52 -0.48 -5.20 -10.26
CA HIS A 52 -0.88 -5.77 -11.54
C HIS A 52 -2.38 -5.62 -11.73
N LYS A 53 -2.80 -4.76 -12.67
CA LYS A 53 -4.20 -4.63 -13.08
C LYS A 53 -4.45 -5.55 -14.26
N LEU A 54 -5.34 -6.50 -14.07
CA LEU A 54 -5.81 -7.44 -15.08
C LEU A 54 -7.33 -7.33 -15.16
N ASP A 55 -7.86 -6.77 -16.25
CA ASP A 55 -9.28 -6.44 -16.40
C ASP A 55 -9.78 -5.60 -15.21
N ASN A 56 -10.80 -6.07 -14.48
CA ASN A 56 -11.29 -5.43 -13.26
C ASN A 56 -10.64 -5.96 -11.97
N LYS A 57 -9.54 -6.73 -12.08
CA LYS A 57 -8.83 -7.27 -10.93
C LYS A 57 -7.56 -6.51 -10.65
N ILE A 58 -7.23 -6.39 -9.38
CA ILE A 58 -5.98 -5.80 -8.91
C ILE A 58 -5.23 -6.78 -8.00
N TYR A 59 -4.06 -7.18 -8.43
CA TYR A 59 -3.17 -8.04 -7.66
C TYR A 59 -2.04 -7.22 -7.08
N PHE A 60 -1.75 -7.45 -5.82
CA PHE A 60 -0.58 -6.92 -5.14
C PHE A 60 0.52 -7.98 -5.18
N GLU A 61 1.67 -7.64 -5.74
CA GLU A 61 2.91 -8.39 -5.58
C GLU A 61 3.71 -7.69 -4.47
N LEU A 62 3.57 -8.23 -3.26
CA LEU A 62 4.12 -7.67 -2.03
C LEU A 62 5.49 -8.31 -1.75
N PRO A 63 6.59 -7.53 -1.77
CA PRO A 63 7.89 -8.04 -1.37
C PRO A 63 7.91 -8.51 0.08
N ILE A 64 8.54 -9.66 0.35
CA ILE A 64 8.64 -10.23 1.71
C ILE A 64 9.27 -9.25 2.69
N LYS A 65 10.24 -8.46 2.25
CA LYS A 65 10.88 -7.41 3.06
C LYS A 65 9.95 -6.27 3.51
N VAL A 66 8.80 -6.11 2.86
CA VAL A 66 7.79 -5.08 3.20
C VAL A 66 6.78 -5.61 4.22
N MET A 67 6.75 -6.91 4.46
CA MET A 67 5.88 -7.49 5.48
C MET A 67 6.21 -6.95 6.87
N ASN A 68 5.19 -6.79 7.68
CA ASN A 68 5.28 -6.21 9.03
C ASN A 68 5.73 -4.73 9.09
N ARG A 69 5.95 -4.07 7.93
CA ARG A 69 6.24 -2.64 7.85
C ARG A 69 4.96 -1.83 8.00
N ASP A 70 5.09 -0.67 8.62
CA ASP A 70 3.99 0.29 8.72
C ASP A 70 3.75 0.98 7.38
N ILE A 71 2.50 0.91 6.92
CA ILE A 71 2.02 1.53 5.69
C ILE A 71 0.84 2.41 6.08
N LEU A 72 0.86 3.66 5.63
CA LEU A 72 -0.27 4.58 5.77
C LEU A 72 -1.22 4.38 4.58
N LEU A 73 -2.47 4.04 4.86
CA LEU A 73 -3.53 3.94 3.86
C LEU A 73 -4.46 5.13 3.98
N GLY A 74 -4.53 5.92 2.92
CA GLY A 74 -5.44 7.03 2.77
C GLY A 74 -6.36 6.87 1.56
N SER A 75 -7.55 7.47 1.64
CA SER A 75 -8.53 7.52 0.54
C SER A 75 -8.92 8.97 0.28
N THR A 76 -8.93 9.38 -0.98
CA THR A 76 -9.26 10.74 -1.40
C THR A 76 -10.22 10.68 -2.58
N ILE A 77 -11.24 11.53 -2.60
CA ILE A 77 -12.17 11.70 -3.71
C ILE A 77 -11.43 12.47 -4.83
N VAL A 78 -11.37 11.89 -6.02
CA VAL A 78 -10.72 12.52 -7.19
C VAL A 78 -11.77 13.14 -8.11
N GLU A 79 -12.88 12.43 -8.30
CA GLU A 79 -14.00 12.87 -9.15
C GLU A 79 -15.30 12.44 -8.48
N THR A 80 -16.37 13.22 -8.68
CA THR A 80 -17.70 12.88 -8.18
C THR A 80 -18.76 13.43 -9.11
N THR A 81 -19.90 12.75 -9.16
CA THR A 81 -21.07 13.23 -9.92
C THR A 81 -21.87 14.27 -9.16
N ASP A 82 -21.72 14.36 -7.83
CA ASP A 82 -22.47 15.31 -6.99
C ASP A 82 -21.67 15.67 -5.73
N ASN A 83 -21.28 16.93 -5.63
CA ASN A 83 -20.51 17.47 -4.51
C ASN A 83 -21.30 17.54 -3.18
N GLN A 84 -22.62 17.36 -3.19
CA GLN A 84 -23.42 17.32 -1.96
C GLN A 84 -23.12 16.08 -1.11
N PHE A 85 -22.64 14.99 -1.73
CA PHE A 85 -22.35 13.74 -1.05
C PHE A 85 -20.85 13.50 -0.84
N GLY A 86 -19.99 14.28 -1.49
CA GLY A 86 -18.55 14.21 -1.32
C GLY A 86 -17.83 15.16 -2.26
N CYS A 87 -16.93 15.98 -1.73
CA CYS A 87 -16.19 16.99 -2.50
C CYS A 87 -14.87 16.44 -3.03
N VAL A 88 -14.50 16.85 -4.25
CA VAL A 88 -13.21 16.55 -4.84
C VAL A 88 -12.07 17.08 -3.95
N GLY A 89 -11.05 16.25 -3.74
CA GLY A 89 -9.94 16.52 -2.83
C GLY A 89 -10.20 16.14 -1.37
N GLU A 90 -11.45 15.87 -1.00
CA GLU A 90 -11.82 15.49 0.36
C GLU A 90 -11.34 14.06 0.68
N LYS A 91 -10.95 13.89 1.95
CA LYS A 91 -10.73 12.58 2.57
C LYS A 91 -11.98 12.24 3.37
N SER A 92 -12.74 11.28 2.90
CA SER A 92 -13.96 10.82 3.57
C SER A 92 -13.70 10.19 4.96
N GLY A 93 -12.48 9.79 5.23
CA GLY A 93 -12.03 9.28 6.52
C GLY A 93 -10.55 9.54 6.74
N ASP A 94 -10.14 9.55 8.01
CA ASP A 94 -8.73 9.72 8.37
C ASP A 94 -7.88 8.58 7.80
N PRO A 95 -6.67 8.89 7.29
CA PRO A 95 -5.68 7.88 6.95
C PRO A 95 -5.35 7.04 8.19
N PHE A 96 -5.08 5.76 7.98
CA PHE A 96 -4.81 4.84 9.07
C PHE A 96 -3.64 3.90 8.75
N LEU A 97 -2.98 3.44 9.81
CA LEU A 97 -1.84 2.53 9.69
C LEU A 97 -2.30 1.09 9.48
N ILE A 98 -1.67 0.44 8.54
CA ILE A 98 -1.84 -0.98 8.26
C ILE A 98 -0.49 -1.70 8.22
N ARG A 99 -0.54 -3.02 8.43
CA ARG A 99 0.55 -3.96 8.18
C ARG A 99 0.03 -5.17 7.43
N PHE A 100 0.79 -5.64 6.46
CA PHE A 100 0.58 -6.94 5.85
C PHE A 100 1.40 -7.99 6.61
N VAL A 101 0.74 -9.05 7.05
CA VAL A 101 1.36 -10.13 7.81
C VAL A 101 1.02 -11.45 7.16
N GLN A 102 2.04 -12.22 6.80
CA GLN A 102 1.82 -13.57 6.26
C GLN A 102 1.54 -14.56 7.41
N ARG A 103 0.56 -15.42 7.18
CA ARG A 103 0.28 -16.59 7.99
C ARG A 103 -0.07 -17.75 7.07
N ASP A 104 0.77 -18.77 7.08
CA ASP A 104 0.62 -19.94 6.22
C ASP A 104 0.45 -19.55 4.74
N SER A 105 -0.70 -19.89 4.16
CA SER A 105 -1.06 -19.58 2.77
C SER A 105 -1.85 -18.27 2.60
N THR A 106 -1.88 -17.43 3.61
CA THR A 106 -2.68 -16.20 3.61
C THR A 106 -1.86 -14.96 3.99
N ILE A 107 -2.32 -13.80 3.50
CA ILE A 107 -1.86 -12.49 3.93
C ILE A 107 -3.00 -11.82 4.70
N THR A 108 -2.73 -11.38 5.91
CA THR A 108 -3.66 -10.59 6.70
C THR A 108 -3.29 -9.11 6.62
N LEU A 109 -4.25 -8.26 6.29
CA LEU A 109 -4.16 -6.83 6.46
C LEU A 109 -4.59 -6.51 7.90
N ARG A 110 -3.67 -5.95 8.67
CA ARG A 110 -3.92 -5.59 10.06
C ARG A 110 -3.95 -4.10 10.23
N ARG A 111 -4.96 -3.60 10.95
CA ARG A 111 -5.04 -2.19 11.35
C ARG A 111 -4.23 -1.98 12.63
N VAL A 112 -3.28 -1.05 12.58
CA VAL A 112 -2.40 -0.70 13.70
C VAL A 112 -2.97 0.53 14.41
N GLN A 113 -3.06 0.47 15.73
CA GLN A 113 -3.35 1.66 16.52
C GLN A 113 -2.08 2.49 16.66
N ALA A 114 -2.18 3.77 16.30
CA ALA A 114 -1.12 4.76 16.48
C ALA A 114 -1.48 5.70 17.63
N GLY A 115 -0.51 6.51 18.06
CA GLY A 115 -0.75 7.56 19.03
C GLY A 115 -0.50 7.19 20.48
N GLN A 116 0.00 5.98 20.76
CA GLN A 116 0.43 5.57 22.09
C GLN A 116 1.89 5.13 22.07
N PHE A 117 2.69 5.61 23.01
CA PHE A 117 4.09 5.19 23.11
C PHE A 117 4.61 5.26 24.56
N SER A 118 5.74 4.64 24.81
CA SER A 118 6.53 4.81 26.01
C SER A 118 8.01 4.76 25.66
N GLU A 119 8.81 5.55 26.35
CA GLU A 119 10.28 5.43 26.30
C GLU A 119 10.78 4.29 27.19
N ASP A 120 10.00 3.93 28.22
CA ASP A 120 10.30 2.81 29.11
C ASP A 120 10.12 1.48 28.38
N ARG A 121 11.14 0.63 28.47
CA ARG A 121 11.21 -0.67 27.76
C ARG A 121 10.11 -1.65 28.22
N GLU A 122 9.85 -1.72 29.51
CA GLU A 122 8.86 -2.66 30.05
C GLU A 122 7.43 -2.21 29.74
N ILE A 123 7.16 -0.91 29.85
CA ILE A 123 5.86 -0.35 29.47
C ILE A 123 5.64 -0.51 27.98
N LYS A 124 6.65 -0.24 27.14
CA LYS A 124 6.57 -0.44 25.68
C LYS A 124 6.22 -1.89 25.33
N LYS A 125 6.83 -2.86 26.01
CA LYS A 125 6.53 -4.28 25.82
C LYS A 125 5.07 -4.60 26.19
N ARG A 126 4.56 -4.05 27.26
CA ARG A 126 3.17 -4.21 27.71
C ARG A 126 2.19 -3.52 26.75
N LEU A 127 2.52 -2.33 26.25
CA LEU A 127 1.71 -1.64 25.23
C LEU A 127 1.57 -2.50 23.97
N VAL A 128 2.65 -3.07 23.45
CA VAL A 128 2.63 -3.97 22.29
C VAL A 128 1.71 -5.17 22.50
N SER A 129 1.70 -5.76 23.71
CA SER A 129 0.84 -6.90 24.02
C SER A 129 -0.62 -6.53 24.26
N SER A 130 -0.91 -5.31 24.71
CA SER A 130 -2.27 -4.82 24.98
C SER A 130 -2.94 -4.16 23.78
N THR A 131 -2.15 -3.76 22.77
CA THR A 131 -2.63 -3.08 21.54
C THR A 131 -2.33 -3.90 20.29
N MET A 132 -2.68 -5.17 20.30
CA MET A 132 -2.47 -6.06 19.16
C MET A 132 -3.21 -5.53 17.91
N PRO A 133 -2.53 -5.42 16.75
CA PRO A 133 -3.16 -4.98 15.51
C PRO A 133 -4.32 -5.88 15.10
N ALA A 134 -5.50 -5.29 14.90
CA ALA A 134 -6.71 -6.01 14.52
C ALA A 134 -6.63 -6.50 13.07
N ILE A 135 -7.07 -7.72 12.80
CA ILE A 135 -7.21 -8.24 11.44
C ILE A 135 -8.42 -7.55 10.80
N ALA A 136 -8.17 -6.75 9.77
CA ALA A 136 -9.22 -6.06 9.01
C ALA A 136 -9.65 -6.87 7.79
N GLU A 137 -8.71 -7.63 7.16
CA GLU A 137 -9.00 -8.45 5.99
C GLU A 137 -7.99 -9.59 5.88
N THR A 138 -8.37 -10.65 5.16
CA THR A 138 -7.50 -11.82 4.88
C THR A 138 -7.56 -12.14 3.41
N PHE A 139 -6.39 -12.32 2.78
CA PHE A 139 -6.25 -12.62 1.36
C PHE A 139 -5.52 -13.94 1.18
N GLU A 140 -5.97 -14.77 0.26
CA GLU A 140 -5.29 -15.98 -0.15
C GLU A 140 -4.08 -15.66 -1.02
N ILE A 141 -2.93 -16.28 -0.74
CA ILE A 141 -1.75 -16.17 -1.61
C ILE A 141 -2.02 -16.97 -2.90
N LYS A 142 -2.09 -16.27 -4.02
CA LYS A 142 -2.32 -16.87 -5.35
C LYS A 142 -1.05 -17.46 -5.95
N ALA A 143 0.08 -16.78 -5.74
CA ALA A 143 1.39 -17.22 -6.21
C ALA A 143 2.52 -16.56 -5.43
N TYR A 144 3.71 -17.10 -5.56
CA TYR A 144 4.98 -16.39 -5.32
C TYR A 144 5.52 -15.94 -6.68
N ASN A 145 6.23 -14.81 -6.74
CA ASN A 145 6.94 -14.42 -7.94
C ASN A 145 8.06 -15.43 -8.28
N ASN A 146 8.63 -15.33 -9.47
CA ASN A 146 9.52 -16.37 -9.99
C ASN A 146 10.82 -16.57 -9.19
N ASP A 147 11.26 -15.57 -8.42
CA ASP A 147 12.42 -15.63 -7.51
C ASP A 147 12.03 -15.83 -6.04
N SER A 148 10.74 -16.01 -5.75
CA SER A 148 10.18 -16.21 -4.40
C SER A 148 10.49 -15.07 -3.41
N THR A 149 10.75 -13.86 -3.89
CA THR A 149 11.01 -12.67 -3.06
C THR A 149 9.76 -11.88 -2.74
N ALA A 150 8.64 -12.18 -3.40
CA ALA A 150 7.36 -11.52 -3.20
C ALA A 150 6.18 -12.51 -3.29
N VAL A 151 5.09 -12.16 -2.63
CA VAL A 151 3.82 -12.89 -2.67
C VAL A 151 2.78 -12.12 -3.46
N VAL A 152 1.94 -12.83 -4.21
CA VAL A 152 0.86 -12.26 -5.02
C VAL A 152 -0.49 -12.64 -4.44
N PHE A 153 -1.35 -11.64 -4.22
CA PHE A 153 -2.72 -11.83 -3.74
C PHE A 153 -3.68 -10.83 -4.37
N ASP A 154 -4.96 -11.15 -4.40
CA ASP A 154 -6.02 -10.35 -5.01
C ASP A 154 -6.60 -9.36 -3.99
N MET A 155 -6.52 -8.06 -4.27
CA MET A 155 -7.04 -6.96 -3.44
C MET A 155 -8.34 -6.36 -3.97
N THR A 156 -8.89 -6.92 -5.03
CA THR A 156 -10.03 -6.34 -5.76
C THR A 156 -11.23 -6.08 -4.85
N ASP A 157 -11.69 -7.10 -4.14
CA ASP A 157 -12.88 -7.00 -3.30
C ASP A 157 -12.71 -6.02 -2.13
N TYR A 158 -11.49 -5.87 -1.62
CA TYR A 158 -11.20 -4.88 -0.58
C TYR A 158 -11.28 -3.46 -1.12
N LEU A 159 -10.72 -3.22 -2.31
CA LEU A 159 -10.65 -1.90 -2.93
C LEU A 159 -11.96 -1.47 -3.61
N LEU A 160 -12.76 -2.45 -4.05
CA LEU A 160 -14.11 -2.25 -4.59
C LEU A 160 -15.17 -2.61 -3.53
N SER A 161 -15.12 -1.92 -2.39
CA SER A 161 -16.05 -2.12 -1.28
C SER A 161 -16.46 -0.80 -0.66
N ASP A 162 -17.61 -0.81 0.02
CA ASP A 162 -18.14 0.32 0.79
C ASP A 162 -17.71 0.29 2.26
N LYS A 163 -16.48 -0.17 2.54
CA LYS A 163 -15.95 -0.13 3.90
C LYS A 163 -15.74 1.31 4.34
N LYS A 164 -16.09 1.63 5.58
CA LYS A 164 -16.15 2.99 6.13
C LYS A 164 -14.95 3.88 5.77
N ASN A 165 -13.73 3.34 5.77
CA ASN A 165 -12.51 4.10 5.49
C ASN A 165 -12.14 4.12 3.99
N LEU A 166 -12.93 3.46 3.14
CA LEU A 166 -12.75 3.38 1.69
C LEU A 166 -13.92 3.98 0.94
N SER A 167 -15.04 4.25 1.64
CA SER A 167 -16.25 4.89 1.12
C SER A 167 -15.98 6.35 0.72
N PRO A 168 -16.66 6.90 -0.29
CA PRO A 168 -16.60 8.33 -0.59
C PRO A 168 -17.34 9.19 0.43
N PHE A 169 -18.21 8.60 1.25
CA PHE A 169 -19.07 9.33 2.17
C PHE A 169 -18.35 9.63 3.48
N SER A 170 -18.41 10.89 3.91
CA SER A 170 -17.94 11.29 5.23
C SER A 170 -18.80 10.62 6.32
N PRO A 171 -18.17 10.10 7.39
CA PRO A 171 -18.92 9.61 8.55
C PRO A 171 -19.60 10.76 9.34
N TYR A 172 -19.31 12.00 9.01
CA TYR A 172 -19.84 13.21 9.63
C TYR A 172 -20.68 14.03 8.63
N SER A 173 -21.63 13.37 7.95
CA SER A 173 -22.54 14.08 7.05
C SER A 173 -23.39 15.08 7.82
N MET A 174 -23.28 16.38 7.45
CA MET A 174 -24.08 17.44 8.08
C MET A 174 -25.59 17.20 7.87
N MET A 175 -25.98 16.66 6.72
CA MET A 175 -27.38 16.32 6.44
C MET A 175 -27.92 15.23 7.39
N GLU A 176 -27.12 14.18 7.64
CA GLU A 176 -27.48 13.12 8.60
C GLU A 176 -27.51 13.65 10.03
N MET A 177 -26.58 14.55 10.40
CA MET A 177 -26.61 15.23 11.70
C MET A 177 -27.84 16.13 11.89
N MET A 178 -28.38 16.69 10.81
CA MET A 178 -29.64 17.47 10.81
C MET A 178 -30.89 16.60 10.75
N GLY A 179 -30.75 15.27 10.80
CA GLY A 179 -31.84 14.30 10.85
C GLY A 179 -32.32 13.79 9.49
N ALA A 180 -31.51 13.97 8.43
CA ALA A 180 -31.80 13.33 7.15
C ALA A 180 -31.47 11.83 7.22
N ASP A 181 -32.31 11.01 6.62
CA ASP A 181 -32.08 9.61 6.35
C ASP A 181 -31.46 9.49 4.96
N ILE A 182 -30.22 9.02 4.88
CA ILE A 182 -29.51 8.81 3.61
C ILE A 182 -29.17 7.33 3.48
N SER A 183 -29.86 6.64 2.55
CA SER A 183 -29.49 5.28 2.13
C SER A 183 -28.44 5.37 1.00
N LYS A 184 -27.41 4.55 1.10
CA LYS A 184 -26.25 4.51 0.21
C LYS A 184 -26.05 3.06 -0.25
N ASP A 185 -26.80 2.65 -1.27
CA ASP A 185 -26.76 1.28 -1.77
C ASP A 185 -25.60 1.11 -2.75
N PHE A 186 -24.58 0.37 -2.35
CA PHE A 186 -23.38 0.14 -3.15
C PHE A 186 -23.64 -0.82 -4.31
N GLU A 187 -23.29 -0.41 -5.54
CA GLU A 187 -23.45 -1.17 -6.78
C GLU A 187 -22.10 -1.76 -7.22
N LYS A 188 -21.78 -2.94 -6.68
CA LYS A 188 -20.48 -3.60 -6.95
C LYS A 188 -20.23 -3.87 -8.44
N GLU A 189 -21.26 -4.33 -9.15
CA GLU A 189 -21.17 -4.67 -10.58
C GLU A 189 -20.90 -3.46 -11.49
N SER A 190 -21.24 -2.27 -11.01
CA SER A 190 -20.98 -0.99 -11.70
C SER A 190 -19.73 -0.28 -11.19
N SER A 191 -18.96 -0.94 -10.35
CA SER A 191 -17.72 -0.40 -9.74
C SER A 191 -16.51 -1.13 -10.30
N PHE A 192 -15.42 -0.38 -10.58
CA PHE A 192 -14.23 -0.98 -11.19
C PHE A 192 -12.94 -0.20 -10.89
N VAL A 193 -11.80 -0.90 -11.05
CA VAL A 193 -10.47 -0.30 -10.94
C VAL A 193 -10.14 0.43 -12.24
N GLN A 194 -10.00 1.76 -12.18
CA GLN A 194 -9.63 2.58 -13.33
C GLN A 194 -8.14 2.51 -13.67
N GLY A 195 -7.27 2.68 -12.66
CA GLY A 195 -5.85 2.78 -12.89
C GLY A 195 -4.99 2.53 -11.66
N VAL A 196 -3.71 2.32 -11.92
CA VAL A 196 -2.68 2.08 -10.91
C VAL A 196 -1.44 2.91 -11.21
N LYS A 197 -0.78 3.42 -10.17
CA LYS A 197 0.53 4.08 -10.26
C LYS A 197 1.43 3.54 -9.15
N GLY A 198 2.73 3.39 -9.45
CA GLY A 198 3.72 2.93 -8.48
C GLY A 198 4.88 3.93 -8.39
N PHE A 199 5.37 4.13 -7.17
CA PHE A 199 6.50 4.99 -6.84
C PHE A 199 7.38 4.29 -5.81
N GLU A 200 8.55 4.81 -5.53
CA GLU A 200 9.53 4.17 -4.65
C GLU A 200 8.98 3.89 -3.24
N ASP A 201 8.23 4.83 -2.68
CA ASP A 201 7.70 4.80 -1.32
C ASP A 201 6.17 4.80 -1.24
N ASN A 202 5.47 4.89 -2.38
CA ASN A 202 4.02 4.84 -2.39
C ASN A 202 3.46 4.15 -3.65
N VAL A 203 2.25 3.64 -3.53
CA VAL A 203 1.46 3.16 -4.66
C VAL A 203 0.05 3.73 -4.57
N SER A 204 -0.55 3.96 -5.72
CA SER A 204 -1.83 4.62 -5.86
C SER A 204 -2.76 3.81 -6.77
N ILE A 205 -3.99 3.60 -6.32
CA ILE A 205 -5.03 2.88 -7.05
C ILE A 205 -6.26 3.77 -7.18
N ARG A 206 -6.70 4.02 -8.41
CA ARG A 206 -7.97 4.70 -8.68
C ARG A 206 -9.08 3.68 -8.88
N SER A 207 -10.15 3.83 -8.12
CA SER A 207 -11.35 2.99 -8.19
C SER A 207 -12.57 3.88 -8.40
N LEU A 208 -13.38 3.53 -9.38
CA LEU A 208 -14.69 4.13 -9.58
C LEU A 208 -15.69 3.32 -8.77
N LEU A 209 -16.42 3.97 -7.88
CA LEU A 209 -17.45 3.38 -7.02
C LEU A 209 -18.81 3.97 -7.37
N THR A 210 -19.81 3.11 -7.56
CA THR A 210 -21.17 3.50 -7.93
C THR A 210 -22.15 3.13 -6.83
N TYR A 211 -23.11 4.03 -6.60
CA TYR A 211 -24.12 3.90 -5.56
C TYR A 211 -25.48 4.33 -6.08
N LYS A 212 -26.54 3.85 -5.42
CA LYS A 212 -27.88 4.41 -5.49
C LYS A 212 -28.22 5.08 -4.18
N ILE A 213 -28.36 6.40 -4.21
CA ILE A 213 -28.64 7.21 -3.02
C ILE A 213 -30.12 7.48 -2.91
N SER A 214 -30.67 7.33 -1.72
CA SER A 214 -32.01 7.78 -1.39
C SER A 214 -31.93 8.74 -0.20
N VAL A 215 -32.62 9.89 -0.29
CA VAL A 215 -32.59 10.95 0.72
C VAL A 215 -34.00 11.22 1.19
N GLY A 216 -34.20 11.30 2.49
CA GLY A 216 -35.49 11.56 3.09
C GLY A 216 -35.42 11.97 4.55
N MET A 217 -36.54 11.91 5.23
CA MET A 217 -36.66 12.14 6.67
C MET A 217 -37.62 11.14 7.29
N LYS A 218 -37.27 10.58 8.45
CA LYS A 218 -38.12 9.64 9.22
C LYS A 218 -38.67 8.48 8.39
N GLY A 219 -37.81 7.89 7.52
CA GLY A 219 -38.17 6.77 6.66
C GLY A 219 -38.95 7.12 5.39
N ASN A 220 -39.33 8.37 5.19
CA ASN A 220 -39.98 8.86 3.98
C ASN A 220 -38.94 9.47 3.03
N TYR A 221 -38.58 8.74 1.98
CA TYR A 221 -37.63 9.19 0.99
C TYR A 221 -38.28 10.09 -0.07
N ALA A 222 -37.83 11.35 -0.13
CA ALA A 222 -38.23 12.33 -1.16
C ALA A 222 -37.49 12.05 -2.50
N VAL A 223 -36.21 11.65 -2.41
CA VAL A 223 -35.43 11.21 -3.55
C VAL A 223 -35.14 9.73 -3.37
N LYS A 224 -35.37 8.93 -4.42
CA LYS A 224 -35.17 7.47 -4.35
C LYS A 224 -34.25 7.01 -5.45
N LYS A 225 -33.21 6.21 -5.06
CA LYS A 225 -32.30 5.50 -5.97
C LYS A 225 -31.64 6.39 -7.02
N MET A 226 -31.27 7.62 -6.65
CA MET A 226 -30.51 8.53 -7.49
C MET A 226 -29.10 7.93 -7.71
N PRO A 227 -28.63 7.83 -8.97
CA PRO A 227 -27.28 7.32 -9.24
C PRO A 227 -26.25 8.32 -8.75
N PHE A 228 -25.24 7.81 -8.05
CA PHE A 228 -24.07 8.56 -7.59
C PHE A 228 -22.82 7.75 -7.90
N THR A 229 -21.82 8.41 -8.45
CA THR A 229 -20.53 7.78 -8.76
C THR A 229 -19.39 8.67 -8.27
N ALA A 230 -18.41 8.05 -7.63
CA ALA A 230 -17.21 8.74 -7.19
C ALA A 230 -15.95 7.95 -7.62
N VAL A 231 -14.94 8.65 -8.08
CA VAL A 231 -13.60 8.11 -8.29
C VAL A 231 -12.78 8.35 -7.04
N MET A 232 -12.33 7.26 -6.46
CA MET A 232 -11.53 7.28 -5.24
C MET A 232 -10.08 6.94 -5.55
N ASN A 233 -9.15 7.70 -5.02
CA ASN A 233 -7.74 7.35 -5.02
C ASN A 233 -7.35 6.73 -3.67
N ARG A 234 -6.81 5.51 -3.71
CA ARG A 234 -6.27 4.82 -2.54
C ARG A 234 -4.76 4.93 -2.58
N SER A 235 -4.19 5.62 -1.62
CA SER A 235 -2.73 5.77 -1.49
C SER A 235 -2.21 4.89 -0.37
N PHE A 236 -1.31 3.98 -0.70
CA PHE A 236 -0.53 3.19 0.25
C PHE A 236 0.86 3.81 0.31
N ILE A 237 1.25 4.33 1.46
CA ILE A 237 2.52 5.04 1.66
C ILE A 237 3.36 4.24 2.66
N LEU A 238 4.53 3.78 2.22
CA LEU A 238 5.46 3.06 3.08
C LEU A 238 6.12 4.04 4.05
N LEU A 239 5.90 3.84 5.35
CA LEU A 239 6.53 4.69 6.35
C LEU A 239 8.00 4.30 6.56
N PRO A 240 8.87 5.28 6.88
CA PRO A 240 10.28 5.00 7.17
C PRO A 240 10.42 4.11 8.43
N GLU A 241 11.41 3.22 8.43
CA GLU A 241 11.72 2.39 9.60
C GLU A 241 12.14 3.21 10.81
N GLN A 242 12.89 4.27 10.53
CA GLN A 242 13.31 5.23 11.52
C GLN A 242 12.63 6.57 11.22
N PRO A 243 11.56 6.91 11.94
CA PRO A 243 10.92 8.20 11.77
C PRO A 243 11.84 9.33 12.23
N MET A 244 11.65 10.53 11.70
CA MET A 244 12.37 11.69 12.17
C MET A 244 12.09 11.95 13.65
N ARG A 245 13.06 12.53 14.37
CA ARG A 245 12.90 12.94 15.78
C ARG A 245 11.70 13.90 15.91
N PRO A 246 10.72 13.59 16.78
CA PRO A 246 9.58 14.45 16.98
C PRO A 246 10.01 15.81 17.54
N ARG A 247 9.32 16.88 17.13
CA ARG A 247 9.38 18.19 17.77
C ARG A 247 8.06 18.42 18.47
N TYR A 248 8.11 18.68 19.77
CA TYR A 248 6.91 19.00 20.53
C TYR A 248 6.44 20.42 20.13
N ALA A 249 5.13 20.55 19.98
CA ALA A 249 4.49 21.83 19.72
C ALA A 249 4.52 22.71 20.99
N ASP A 250 4.55 24.01 20.76
CA ASP A 250 4.47 25.01 21.82
C ASP A 250 3.24 25.89 21.54
N SER A 251 2.34 26.03 22.49
CA SER A 251 1.10 26.80 22.34
C SER A 251 1.30 28.27 21.99
N ARG A 252 2.51 28.82 22.15
CA ARG A 252 2.89 30.14 21.75
C ARG A 252 3.11 30.29 20.24
N ILE A 253 3.21 29.17 19.53
CA ILE A 253 3.43 29.11 18.09
C ILE A 253 2.21 28.44 17.46
N GLY A 254 1.49 29.13 16.58
CA GLY A 254 0.34 28.61 15.84
C GLY A 254 0.78 27.64 14.73
N ILE A 255 1.12 26.42 15.12
CA ILE A 255 1.52 25.35 14.20
C ILE A 255 0.54 24.18 14.30
N PHE A 256 0.23 23.52 13.18
CA PHE A 256 -0.56 22.31 13.20
C PHE A 256 0.17 21.19 13.94
N GLU A 257 -0.58 20.46 14.76
CA GLU A 257 -0.05 19.40 15.62
C GLU A 257 -0.98 18.18 15.63
N HIS A 258 -0.45 17.05 16.08
CA HIS A 258 -1.26 15.91 16.48
C HIS A 258 -0.87 15.45 17.88
N SER A 259 -1.87 14.92 18.61
CA SER A 259 -1.68 14.45 19.95
C SER A 259 -1.31 12.98 19.99
N VAL A 260 -0.36 12.63 20.85
CA VAL A 260 0.00 11.26 21.19
C VAL A 260 0.02 11.09 22.70
N VAL A 261 -0.25 9.88 23.18
CA VAL A 261 -0.25 9.56 24.62
C VAL A 261 1.04 8.86 24.99
N GLU A 262 1.81 9.48 25.86
CA GLU A 262 3.01 8.92 26.47
C GLU A 262 2.66 8.23 27.78
N PHE A 263 3.05 6.96 27.91
CA PHE A 263 3.02 6.22 29.16
C PHE A 263 4.36 6.38 29.87
N ALA A 264 4.39 7.15 30.96
CA ALA A 264 5.60 7.44 31.70
C ALA A 264 5.86 6.39 32.81
N SER A 265 7.13 6.03 33.03
CA SER A 265 7.57 5.05 34.04
C SER A 265 7.53 5.61 35.46
N GLU A 266 7.74 6.91 35.61
CA GLU A 266 7.86 7.54 36.93
C GLU A 266 6.56 8.22 37.34
N GLY A 267 5.72 7.56 38.15
CA GLY A 267 4.66 8.15 39.01
C GLY A 267 3.66 9.14 38.41
N ARG A 268 3.82 9.49 37.14
CA ARG A 268 3.05 10.55 36.44
C ARG A 268 2.00 10.02 35.48
N GLY A 269 1.91 8.70 35.35
CA GLY A 269 0.85 8.05 34.56
C GLY A 269 0.89 8.40 33.06
N LEU A 270 -0.18 9.00 32.56
CA LEU A 270 -0.36 9.36 31.14
C LEU A 270 -0.04 10.83 30.92
N ARG A 271 0.66 11.12 29.82
CA ARG A 271 0.90 12.48 29.34
C ARG A 271 0.45 12.59 27.90
N THR A 272 -0.33 13.61 27.59
CA THR A 272 -0.56 13.99 26.20
C THR A 272 0.64 14.81 25.71
N ARG A 273 1.22 14.38 24.59
CA ARG A 273 2.27 15.11 23.89
C ARG A 273 1.70 15.62 22.58
N HIS A 274 1.94 16.87 22.28
CA HIS A 274 1.57 17.52 21.05
C HIS A 274 2.78 17.57 20.14
N ILE A 275 2.71 16.91 18.99
CA ILE A 275 3.80 16.80 18.03
C ILE A 275 3.52 17.73 16.86
N ALA A 276 4.43 18.69 16.63
CA ALA A 276 4.32 19.65 15.56
C ALA A 276 4.47 19.00 14.17
N HIS A 277 3.59 19.36 13.25
CA HIS A 277 3.74 18.96 11.85
C HIS A 277 4.85 19.78 11.20
N ARG A 278 5.83 19.09 10.63
CA ARG A 278 6.95 19.73 9.94
C ARG A 278 7.51 18.83 8.84
N TRP A 279 8.18 19.45 7.89
CA TRP A 279 8.94 18.73 6.87
C TRP A 279 10.18 18.05 7.48
N ASN A 280 10.53 16.89 6.94
CA ASN A 280 11.77 16.20 7.30
C ASN A 280 12.92 16.76 6.45
N LEU A 281 13.51 17.86 6.91
CA LEU A 281 14.61 18.56 6.24
C LEU A 281 15.93 18.16 6.91
N GLU A 282 16.59 17.14 6.40
CA GLU A 282 17.94 16.78 6.82
C GLU A 282 18.95 17.57 5.97
N PRO A 283 19.92 18.27 6.58
CA PRO A 283 20.94 18.98 5.83
C PRO A 283 21.85 18.01 5.05
N SER A 284 22.21 18.38 3.82
CA SER A 284 23.17 17.60 3.02
C SER A 284 24.57 17.61 3.64
N ASP A 285 24.97 18.74 4.25
CA ASP A 285 26.19 18.90 5.06
C ASP A 285 25.80 19.31 6.49
N SER A 286 25.85 18.36 7.40
CA SER A 286 25.52 18.59 8.81
C SER A 286 26.54 19.46 9.52
N ALA A 287 27.82 19.45 9.11
CA ALA A 287 28.86 20.25 9.73
C ALA A 287 28.73 21.73 9.36
N ALA A 288 28.49 22.03 8.09
CA ALA A 288 28.19 23.39 7.62
C ALA A 288 26.93 23.94 8.30
N TYR A 289 25.86 23.12 8.38
CA TYR A 289 24.61 23.50 9.06
C TYR A 289 24.84 23.85 10.54
N LEU A 290 25.65 23.06 11.26
CA LEU A 290 25.98 23.33 12.66
C LEU A 290 26.80 24.62 12.85
N ARG A 291 27.53 25.06 11.82
CA ARG A 291 28.21 26.36 11.81
C ARG A 291 27.29 27.54 11.49
N GLY A 292 26.01 27.28 11.21
CA GLY A 292 25.00 28.28 10.86
C GLY A 292 24.98 28.66 9.37
N GLU A 293 25.64 27.89 8.50
CA GLU A 293 25.61 28.10 7.07
C GLU A 293 24.27 27.61 6.46
N LEU A 294 23.82 28.28 5.38
CA LEU A 294 22.68 27.81 4.60
C LEU A 294 23.10 26.56 3.82
N VAL A 295 22.38 25.46 4.04
CA VAL A 295 22.67 24.16 3.42
C VAL A 295 21.42 23.61 2.78
N GLU A 296 21.53 23.14 1.55
CA GLU A 296 20.44 22.43 0.88
C GLU A 296 20.05 21.14 1.63
N PRO A 297 18.77 20.78 1.66
CA PRO A 297 18.33 19.52 2.24
C PRO A 297 18.77 18.33 1.37
N LYS A 298 19.01 17.17 1.99
CA LYS A 298 19.30 15.91 1.27
C LYS A 298 18.20 15.52 0.28
N LYS A 299 16.94 15.80 0.64
CA LYS A 299 15.77 15.63 -0.22
C LYS A 299 15.02 16.96 -0.28
N PRO A 300 14.90 17.57 -1.46
CA PRO A 300 14.14 18.81 -1.62
C PRO A 300 12.63 18.56 -1.41
N ILE A 301 11.90 19.58 -1.03
CA ILE A 301 10.44 19.55 -1.05
C ILE A 301 10.01 19.74 -2.50
N VAL A 302 9.34 18.75 -3.07
CA VAL A 302 8.87 18.76 -4.46
C VAL A 302 7.36 18.86 -4.48
N PHE A 303 6.85 19.88 -5.17
CA PHE A 303 5.43 20.04 -5.45
C PHE A 303 5.15 19.68 -6.92
N TYR A 304 4.11 18.88 -7.14
CA TYR A 304 3.58 18.64 -8.47
C TYR A 304 2.34 19.52 -8.64
N ILE A 305 2.35 20.34 -9.68
CA ILE A 305 1.23 21.21 -10.02
C ILE A 305 0.47 20.51 -11.14
N ASP A 306 -0.85 20.44 -10.98
CA ASP A 306 -1.75 19.93 -12.02
C ASP A 306 -1.74 20.87 -13.23
N ASP A 307 -1.81 20.34 -14.44
CA ASP A 307 -1.79 21.07 -15.68
C ASP A 307 -3.06 21.91 -15.92
N THR A 308 -4.10 21.64 -15.14
CA THR A 308 -5.33 22.46 -15.12
C THR A 308 -5.27 23.62 -14.14
N PHE A 309 -4.19 23.74 -13.36
CA PHE A 309 -4.00 24.86 -12.43
C PHE A 309 -3.75 26.14 -13.24
N PRO A 310 -4.52 27.23 -12.99
CA PRO A 310 -4.42 28.47 -13.74
C PRO A 310 -3.12 29.23 -13.52
#